data_a1a7599bb091d2b85e271456d0b9f473
#
_entry.id   a1a7599bb091d2b85e271456d0b9f473
#
_cell.length_a   1.000
_cell.length_b   1.000
_cell.length_c   1.000
_cell.angle_alpha   90.00
_cell.angle_beta   90.00
_cell.angle_gamma   90.00
#
_symmetry.space_group_name_H-M   'P 1'
#
loop_
_entity.id
_entity.type
_entity.pdbx_description
1 polymer ?
#
loop_
_entity_poly.entity_id
_entity_poly.type
_entity_poly.pdbx_seq_one_letter_code
_entity_poly.pdbx_strand_id
1 'polypeptide(L)'
;MPNDINAFVPGPRVRIEGRPGGPLSGLTFAAKDLFDVAGYPTGGGNPDWARSNPIPARHAWAVQRLLDAGATLIGKTITDEVSLGIVGENAFYGTPVNSRAPDRVPGGSSSGSAAAVAAGLCDTALGTDTGGSVRVPASFCGLYGIRPTHGRLDVSGMMQQAPSSDTTGWFARDITTFAKVSSVMLDEPISTILPRRLIIAVDAFAFADPEVAAALQPMIERLRALIGEVREEVMAPAGLTQWARAQRTLQPSEAWLTFKDWIDRDNPRFAFSVARNIILGSMISESERGWARLTRREARGRMRYLLPEGTILCLPTTPFPAPKRGEPLSVASEQRDRLLCLCCHGGLTGVPQVSIPGATVDGLPVGLSIVSSRDCDSALIAVARALDG
;
A
#
# COMPACT_ATOMS: atom_id res chain seq x y z
N MET A 1 -14.31 3.10 23.42
CA MET A 1 -12.93 3.31 23.82
C MET A 1 -12.48 4.63 23.22
N PRO A 2 -11.80 5.52 23.94
CA PRO A 2 -11.28 6.73 23.35
C PRO A 2 -10.30 6.35 22.25
N ASN A 3 -10.34 7.08 21.14
CA ASN A 3 -9.50 6.84 19.98
C ASN A 3 -8.14 7.54 20.19
N ASP A 4 -7.37 7.07 21.16
CA ASP A 4 -6.06 7.66 21.49
C ASP A 4 -4.99 7.44 20.42
N ILE A 5 -5.31 6.65 19.37
CA ILE A 5 -4.33 6.33 18.32
C ILE A 5 -4.43 7.24 17.09
N ASN A 6 -5.36 8.17 17.06
CA ASN A 6 -5.54 9.11 15.92
C ASN A 6 -5.65 8.42 14.54
N ALA A 7 -6.37 7.30 14.45
CA ALA A 7 -6.47 6.56 13.19
C ALA A 7 -7.57 7.07 12.27
N PHE A 8 -8.63 7.68 12.82
CA PHE A 8 -9.79 8.12 12.06
C PHE A 8 -9.77 9.63 11.82
N VAL A 9 -10.34 10.06 10.69
CA VAL A 9 -10.49 11.48 10.40
C VAL A 9 -11.32 12.19 11.49
N PRO A 10 -11.00 13.46 11.82
CA PRO A 10 -11.77 14.23 12.78
C PRO A 10 -13.23 14.41 12.36
N GLY A 11 -14.15 14.45 13.33
CA GLY A 11 -15.58 14.68 13.09
C GLY A 11 -16.45 13.47 13.45
N PRO A 12 -17.72 13.48 13.04
CA PRO A 12 -18.65 12.37 13.31
C PRO A 12 -18.16 11.08 12.68
N ARG A 13 -18.16 10.00 13.46
CA ARG A 13 -17.80 8.68 12.93
C ARG A 13 -18.86 8.19 11.97
N VAL A 14 -18.41 7.76 10.81
CA VAL A 14 -19.23 7.03 9.85
C VAL A 14 -19.49 5.63 10.37
N ARG A 15 -20.75 5.20 10.36
CA ARG A 15 -21.11 3.79 10.58
C ARG A 15 -22.21 3.41 9.60
N ILE A 16 -21.97 2.41 8.79
CA ILE A 16 -22.91 1.89 7.79
C ILE A 16 -22.88 0.37 7.89
N GLU A 17 -24.03 -0.20 8.22
CA GLU A 17 -24.18 -1.65 8.31
C GLU A 17 -24.13 -2.31 6.93
N GLY A 18 -23.45 -3.45 6.84
CA GLY A 18 -23.39 -4.25 5.61
C GLY A 18 -24.67 -5.05 5.39
N ARG A 19 -24.82 -5.58 4.19
CA ARG A 19 -25.96 -6.46 3.84
C ARG A 19 -25.94 -7.72 4.73
N PRO A 20 -27.04 -8.06 5.40
CA PRO A 20 -27.09 -9.27 6.23
C PRO A 20 -26.83 -10.56 5.44
N GLY A 21 -26.17 -11.54 6.07
CA GLY A 21 -25.97 -12.89 5.50
C GLY A 21 -24.87 -13.02 4.44
N GLY A 22 -24.08 -11.97 4.20
CA GLY A 22 -22.92 -12.03 3.30
C GLY A 22 -21.70 -12.74 3.92
N PRO A 23 -20.70 -13.11 3.10
CA PRO A 23 -19.51 -13.85 3.54
C PRO A 23 -18.63 -13.08 4.55
N LEU A 24 -18.79 -11.77 4.67
CA LEU A 24 -18.10 -10.90 5.62
C LEU A 24 -19.02 -10.42 6.76
N SER A 25 -20.21 -11.01 6.93
CA SER A 25 -21.11 -10.65 8.02
C SER A 25 -20.43 -10.83 9.38
N GLY A 26 -20.56 -9.81 10.23
CA GLY A 26 -19.93 -9.77 11.54
C GLY A 26 -18.51 -9.13 11.53
N LEU A 27 -17.91 -8.92 10.37
CA LEU A 27 -16.66 -8.17 10.25
C LEU A 27 -16.91 -6.66 10.12
N THR A 28 -15.97 -5.91 10.66
CA THR A 28 -15.92 -4.45 10.56
C THR A 28 -14.79 -4.00 9.64
N PHE A 29 -15.01 -2.92 8.89
CA PHE A 29 -13.95 -2.32 8.10
C PHE A 29 -13.90 -0.80 8.24
N ALA A 30 -12.72 -0.25 7.95
CA ALA A 30 -12.50 1.18 7.80
C ALA A 30 -12.06 1.50 6.36
N ALA A 31 -12.34 2.72 5.90
CA ALA A 31 -11.96 3.15 4.56
C ALA A 31 -11.02 4.35 4.61
N LYS A 32 -9.86 4.26 3.94
CA LYS A 32 -8.96 5.41 3.77
C LYS A 32 -9.73 6.60 3.22
N ASP A 33 -9.45 7.80 3.72
CA ASP A 33 -10.15 9.02 3.33
C ASP A 33 -9.84 9.50 1.89
N LEU A 34 -9.60 8.55 1.01
CA LEU A 34 -9.58 8.68 -0.44
C LEU A 34 -10.77 7.98 -1.10
N PHE A 35 -11.51 7.16 -0.34
CA PHE A 35 -12.70 6.48 -0.87
C PHE A 35 -13.95 7.28 -0.55
N ASP A 36 -14.78 7.45 -1.55
CA ASP A 36 -16.09 8.04 -1.42
C ASP A 36 -17.00 7.16 -0.55
N VAL A 37 -17.62 7.80 0.42
CA VAL A 37 -18.70 7.25 1.22
C VAL A 37 -19.89 8.16 1.07
N ALA A 38 -20.99 7.66 0.52
CA ALA A 38 -22.19 8.46 0.25
C ALA A 38 -22.65 9.22 1.49
N GLY A 39 -22.87 10.53 1.34
CA GLY A 39 -23.28 11.42 2.42
C GLY A 39 -22.15 11.94 3.32
N TYR A 40 -20.89 11.58 3.07
CA TYR A 40 -19.72 12.01 3.86
C TYR A 40 -18.62 12.59 2.97
N PRO A 41 -17.93 13.66 3.39
CA PRO A 41 -16.85 14.23 2.61
C PRO A 41 -15.71 13.24 2.34
N THR A 42 -15.06 13.36 1.19
CA THR A 42 -13.77 12.72 0.92
C THR A 42 -12.68 13.77 1.02
N GLY A 43 -11.89 13.70 2.10
CA GLY A 43 -10.97 14.77 2.47
C GLY A 43 -9.57 14.65 1.89
N GLY A 44 -9.16 13.46 1.47
CA GLY A 44 -7.83 13.27 0.92
C GLY A 44 -6.68 13.63 1.87
N GLY A 45 -6.93 13.72 3.17
CA GLY A 45 -5.92 14.18 4.12
C GLY A 45 -5.64 15.68 4.09
N ASN A 46 -6.43 16.48 3.36
CA ASN A 46 -6.29 17.93 3.24
C ASN A 46 -7.64 18.62 3.45
N PRO A 47 -7.79 19.55 4.44
CA PRO A 47 -9.07 20.20 4.73
C PRO A 47 -9.55 21.11 3.61
N ASP A 48 -8.68 21.63 2.78
CA ASP A 48 -9.05 22.49 1.66
C ASP A 48 -9.65 21.67 0.52
N TRP A 49 -9.12 20.46 0.28
CA TRP A 49 -9.76 19.51 -0.64
C TRP A 49 -11.17 19.14 -0.20
N ALA A 50 -11.36 18.82 1.09
CA ALA A 50 -12.67 18.46 1.63
C ALA A 50 -13.72 19.57 1.45
N ARG A 51 -13.31 20.86 1.52
CA ARG A 51 -14.20 22.02 1.32
C ARG A 51 -14.51 22.29 -0.14
N SER A 52 -13.56 21.99 -1.03
CA SER A 52 -13.66 22.34 -2.45
C SER A 52 -14.45 21.32 -3.26
N ASN A 53 -14.63 20.12 -2.73
CA ASN A 53 -15.26 19.02 -3.46
C ASN A 53 -16.64 18.68 -2.90
N PRO A 54 -17.62 18.31 -3.75
CA PRO A 54 -18.96 17.96 -3.29
C PRO A 54 -18.95 16.68 -2.45
N ILE A 55 -19.92 16.59 -1.54
CA ILE A 55 -20.17 15.35 -0.81
C ILE A 55 -20.63 14.28 -1.81
N PRO A 56 -20.00 13.11 -1.86
CA PRO A 56 -20.35 12.06 -2.80
C PRO A 56 -21.76 11.50 -2.55
N ALA A 57 -22.50 11.29 -3.63
CA ALA A 57 -23.84 10.70 -3.59
C ALA A 57 -23.84 9.16 -3.64
N ARG A 58 -22.69 8.55 -3.94
CA ARG A 58 -22.51 7.10 -4.05
C ARG A 58 -21.26 6.67 -3.30
N HIS A 59 -21.25 5.42 -2.86
CA HIS A 59 -20.04 4.81 -2.34
C HIS A 59 -19.04 4.53 -3.47
N ALA A 60 -17.75 4.61 -3.15
CA ALA A 60 -16.71 4.02 -3.99
C ALA A 60 -16.99 2.52 -4.18
N TRP A 61 -16.62 1.99 -5.36
CA TRP A 61 -16.83 0.57 -5.67
C TRP A 61 -16.29 -0.36 -4.56
N ALA A 62 -15.09 -0.10 -4.07
CA ALA A 62 -14.48 -0.93 -3.02
C ALA A 62 -15.24 -0.90 -1.70
N VAL A 63 -15.80 0.26 -1.32
CA VAL A 63 -16.65 0.41 -0.13
C VAL A 63 -17.96 -0.34 -0.32
N GLN A 64 -18.63 -0.16 -1.45
CA GLN A 64 -19.89 -0.82 -1.77
C GLN A 64 -19.71 -2.34 -1.79
N ARG A 65 -18.60 -2.82 -2.37
CA ARG A 65 -18.28 -4.26 -2.46
C ARG A 65 -18.21 -4.92 -1.08
N LEU A 66 -17.57 -4.28 -0.10
CA LEU A 66 -17.48 -4.80 1.27
C LEU A 66 -18.83 -4.73 2.01
N LEU A 67 -19.59 -3.65 1.81
CA LEU A 67 -20.95 -3.52 2.37
C LEU A 67 -21.90 -4.59 1.82
N ASP A 68 -21.87 -4.84 0.50
CA ASP A 68 -22.68 -5.88 -0.14
C ASP A 68 -22.30 -7.29 0.33
N ALA A 69 -21.03 -7.49 0.68
CA ALA A 69 -20.53 -8.74 1.27
C ALA A 69 -20.86 -8.89 2.77
N GLY A 70 -21.46 -7.89 3.41
CA GLY A 70 -21.94 -7.94 4.79
C GLY A 70 -21.01 -7.31 5.83
N ALA A 71 -19.86 -6.74 5.44
CA ALA A 71 -18.99 -6.05 6.38
C ALA A 71 -19.55 -4.66 6.76
N THR A 72 -19.44 -4.28 8.04
CA THR A 72 -19.89 -2.98 8.55
C THR A 72 -18.76 -1.94 8.43
N LEU A 73 -19.00 -0.83 7.72
CA LEU A 73 -18.11 0.34 7.72
C LEU A 73 -18.21 1.06 9.06
N ILE A 74 -17.06 1.34 9.71
CA ILE A 74 -17.02 1.99 11.03
C ILE A 74 -16.30 3.33 11.06
N GLY A 75 -15.78 3.79 9.94
CA GLY A 75 -15.13 5.10 9.85
C GLY A 75 -14.28 5.29 8.61
N LYS A 76 -13.92 6.56 8.37
CA LYS A 76 -12.91 6.96 7.39
C LYS A 76 -11.59 7.21 8.12
N THR A 77 -10.48 6.74 7.56
CA THR A 77 -9.17 6.77 8.21
C THR A 77 -8.27 7.85 7.65
N ILE A 78 -7.41 8.40 8.51
CA ILE A 78 -6.40 9.39 8.13
C ILE A 78 -5.48 8.80 7.03
N THR A 79 -5.11 9.66 6.11
CA THR A 79 -4.14 9.40 5.04
C THR A 79 -3.06 10.48 5.04
N ASP A 80 -1.88 10.17 4.51
CA ASP A 80 -0.93 11.22 4.16
C ASP A 80 -1.59 12.17 3.16
N GLU A 81 -1.28 13.45 3.23
CA GLU A 81 -1.93 14.51 2.47
C GLU A 81 -1.92 14.20 0.96
N VAL A 82 -3.09 14.24 0.34
CA VAL A 82 -3.38 13.86 -1.05
C VAL A 82 -2.65 12.60 -1.52
N SER A 83 -2.40 11.70 -0.57
CA SER A 83 -1.65 10.43 -0.78
C SER A 83 -0.19 10.60 -1.21
N LEU A 84 0.38 11.82 -1.17
CA LEU A 84 1.77 12.14 -1.54
C LEU A 84 2.78 11.94 -0.39
N GLY A 85 2.62 10.85 0.36
CA GLY A 85 3.50 10.43 1.43
C GLY A 85 3.72 8.92 1.46
N ILE A 86 4.63 8.43 2.32
CA ILE A 86 4.90 7.01 2.51
C ILE A 86 5.23 6.65 3.97
N VAL A 87 5.37 7.65 4.83
CA VAL A 87 5.75 7.43 6.24
C VAL A 87 4.58 7.54 7.22
N GLY A 88 3.46 8.10 6.80
CA GLY A 88 2.24 8.15 7.63
C GLY A 88 2.10 9.43 8.45
N GLU A 89 2.78 10.50 8.08
CA GLU A 89 2.66 11.80 8.73
C GLU A 89 1.74 12.72 7.94
N ASN A 90 0.79 13.37 8.63
CA ASN A 90 -0.11 14.37 8.06
C ASN A 90 -0.03 15.66 8.87
N ALA A 91 0.26 16.77 8.20
CA ALA A 91 0.45 18.06 8.85
C ALA A 91 -0.86 18.69 9.38
N PHE A 92 -2.02 18.30 8.84
CA PHE A 92 -3.33 18.84 9.24
C PHE A 92 -4.01 17.98 10.30
N TYR A 93 -3.88 16.65 10.22
CA TYR A 93 -4.62 15.71 11.07
C TYR A 93 -3.73 14.92 12.02
N GLY A 94 -2.42 15.17 11.96
CA GLY A 94 -1.44 14.48 12.80
C GLY A 94 -1.10 13.07 12.30
N THR A 95 -0.25 12.39 13.05
CA THR A 95 0.27 11.06 12.74
C THR A 95 -0.50 10.00 13.53
N PRO A 96 -1.13 9.01 12.89
CA PRO A 96 -1.70 7.86 13.61
C PRO A 96 -0.63 7.11 14.41
N VAL A 97 -1.01 6.57 15.55
CA VAL A 97 -0.09 5.82 16.41
C VAL A 97 0.05 4.40 15.87
N ASN A 98 1.29 3.98 15.63
CA ASN A 98 1.61 2.59 15.38
C ASN A 98 1.52 1.81 16.70
N SER A 99 0.47 1.02 16.90
CA SER A 99 0.26 0.26 18.17
C SER A 99 1.33 -0.82 18.40
N ARG A 100 2.09 -1.20 17.36
CA ARG A 100 3.20 -2.16 17.46
C ARG A 100 4.52 -1.49 17.84
N ALA A 101 4.61 -0.16 17.67
CA ALA A 101 5.77 0.66 17.97
C ALA A 101 5.32 2.12 18.16
N PRO A 102 4.82 2.53 19.35
CA PRO A 102 4.14 3.82 19.53
C PRO A 102 5.00 5.06 19.30
N ASP A 103 6.32 4.97 19.43
CA ASP A 103 7.30 6.03 19.14
C ASP A 103 7.71 6.10 17.67
N ARG A 104 7.19 5.20 16.85
CA ARG A 104 7.50 5.07 15.41
C ARG A 104 6.33 5.47 14.53
N VAL A 105 6.64 5.78 13.27
CA VAL A 105 5.62 6.05 12.26
C VAL A 105 4.86 4.77 11.87
N PRO A 106 3.58 4.87 11.48
CA PRO A 106 2.79 3.71 11.04
C PRO A 106 3.11 3.28 9.59
N GLY A 107 3.86 4.11 8.85
CA GLY A 107 3.92 3.99 7.40
C GLY A 107 2.70 4.60 6.72
N GLY A 108 2.83 4.93 5.43
CA GLY A 108 1.83 5.64 4.63
C GLY A 108 1.86 5.26 3.16
N SER A 109 0.94 5.84 2.42
CA SER A 109 -0.02 6.88 2.79
C SER A 109 -1.29 6.36 3.46
N SER A 110 -1.53 5.03 3.55
CA SER A 110 -2.72 4.44 4.22
C SER A 110 -2.50 4.28 5.73
N SER A 111 -1.98 5.33 6.38
CA SER A 111 -1.50 5.34 7.76
C SER A 111 -2.57 5.00 8.79
N GLY A 112 -3.71 5.69 8.73
CA GLY A 112 -4.83 5.45 9.64
C GLY A 112 -5.47 4.07 9.45
N SER A 113 -5.52 3.57 8.20
CA SER A 113 -6.03 2.24 7.89
C SER A 113 -5.19 1.14 8.56
N ALA A 114 -3.87 1.19 8.39
CA ALA A 114 -2.97 0.24 9.03
C ALA A 114 -3.00 0.37 10.57
N ALA A 115 -2.96 1.60 11.09
CA ALA A 115 -3.03 1.84 12.54
C ALA A 115 -4.33 1.30 13.15
N ALA A 116 -5.50 1.53 12.50
CA ALA A 116 -6.79 1.04 12.97
C ALA A 116 -6.84 -0.49 13.03
N VAL A 117 -6.35 -1.17 11.98
CA VAL A 117 -6.30 -2.63 11.93
C VAL A 117 -5.32 -3.16 12.97
N ALA A 118 -4.11 -2.62 13.08
CA ALA A 118 -3.09 -3.06 14.04
C ALA A 118 -3.54 -2.93 15.50
N ALA A 119 -4.31 -1.88 15.81
CA ALA A 119 -4.86 -1.65 17.15
C ALA A 119 -6.15 -2.42 17.44
N GLY A 120 -6.67 -3.21 16.49
CA GLY A 120 -7.92 -3.96 16.69
C GLY A 120 -9.18 -3.11 16.66
N LEU A 121 -9.14 -1.92 16.10
CA LEU A 121 -10.31 -1.04 16.00
C LEU A 121 -11.27 -1.47 14.89
N CYS A 122 -10.77 -2.20 13.91
CA CYS A 122 -11.54 -2.89 12.87
C CYS A 122 -10.82 -4.18 12.46
N ASP A 123 -11.54 -5.06 11.78
CA ASP A 123 -10.99 -6.35 11.32
C ASP A 123 -10.16 -6.19 10.05
N THR A 124 -10.60 -5.32 9.16
CA THR A 124 -9.91 -4.98 7.91
C THR A 124 -10.00 -3.48 7.62
N ALA A 125 -9.19 -2.97 6.72
CA ALA A 125 -9.32 -1.60 6.23
C ALA A 125 -8.88 -1.49 4.77
N LEU A 126 -9.61 -0.65 4.02
CA LEU A 126 -9.24 -0.27 2.66
C LEU A 126 -8.11 0.77 2.69
N GLY A 127 -7.14 0.57 1.81
CA GLY A 127 -6.06 1.49 1.52
C GLY A 127 -5.87 1.65 0.01
N THR A 128 -4.92 2.50 -0.38
CA THR A 128 -4.50 2.65 -1.77
C THR A 128 -3.00 2.47 -1.88
N ASP A 129 -2.51 1.92 -2.98
CA ASP A 129 -1.08 1.72 -3.20
C ASP A 129 -0.67 2.24 -4.59
N THR A 130 0.12 3.30 -4.62
CA THR A 130 0.74 3.88 -5.83
C THR A 130 2.20 3.45 -5.91
N GLY A 131 2.96 3.69 -4.83
CA GLY A 131 4.37 3.41 -4.73
C GLY A 131 4.78 2.65 -3.45
N GLY A 132 3.82 2.00 -2.74
CA GLY A 132 4.06 1.28 -1.50
C GLY A 132 3.05 1.56 -0.40
N SER A 133 2.02 2.36 -0.67
CA SER A 133 1.14 2.95 0.36
C SER A 133 0.17 1.98 1.06
N VAL A 134 0.20 0.69 0.74
CA VAL A 134 -0.35 -0.41 1.54
C VAL A 134 0.78 -1.26 2.10
N ARG A 135 1.76 -1.59 1.29
CA ARG A 135 2.83 -2.52 1.63
C ARG A 135 3.72 -2.00 2.76
N VAL A 136 4.14 -0.73 2.69
CA VAL A 136 4.96 -0.10 3.74
C VAL A 136 4.24 -0.08 5.09
N PRO A 137 3.01 0.47 5.21
CA PRO A 137 2.31 0.43 6.49
C PRO A 137 1.96 -0.99 6.95
N ALA A 138 1.74 -1.96 6.05
CA ALA A 138 1.58 -3.36 6.43
C ALA A 138 2.84 -3.91 7.11
N SER A 139 4.04 -3.65 6.54
CA SER A 139 5.31 -4.05 7.12
C SER A 139 5.54 -3.40 8.49
N PHE A 140 5.37 -2.08 8.60
CA PHE A 140 5.65 -1.33 9.82
C PHE A 140 4.67 -1.60 10.97
N CYS A 141 3.44 -1.98 10.65
CA CYS A 141 2.42 -2.30 11.64
C CYS A 141 2.25 -3.82 11.88
N GLY A 142 3.03 -4.67 11.22
CA GLY A 142 2.96 -6.13 11.39
C GLY A 142 1.63 -6.73 10.90
N LEU A 143 1.21 -6.36 9.71
CA LEU A 143 -0.06 -6.74 9.09
C LEU A 143 0.15 -7.49 7.77
N TYR A 144 -0.82 -8.31 7.40
CA TYR A 144 -1.04 -8.68 6.01
C TYR A 144 -1.53 -7.45 5.25
N GLY A 145 -0.91 -7.19 4.08
CA GLY A 145 -1.34 -6.11 3.19
C GLY A 145 -1.13 -6.49 1.73
N ILE A 146 -2.10 -6.17 0.88
CA ILE A 146 -2.02 -6.47 -0.55
C ILE A 146 -2.10 -5.21 -1.39
N ARG A 147 -1.23 -5.14 -2.38
CA ARG A 147 -1.39 -4.39 -3.61
C ARG A 147 -1.84 -5.36 -4.71
N PRO A 148 -3.09 -5.34 -5.15
CA PRO A 148 -3.54 -6.19 -6.26
C PRO A 148 -2.92 -5.80 -7.60
N THR A 149 -3.12 -6.65 -8.60
CA THR A 149 -2.82 -6.34 -10.00
C THR A 149 -3.44 -5.00 -10.40
N HIS A 150 -2.61 -4.09 -10.94
CA HIS A 150 -3.10 -2.78 -11.40
C HIS A 150 -4.13 -2.94 -12.52
N GLY A 151 -5.26 -2.25 -12.38
CA GLY A 151 -6.37 -2.29 -13.34
C GLY A 151 -7.29 -3.52 -13.21
N ARG A 152 -7.07 -4.39 -12.21
CA ARG A 152 -7.95 -5.52 -11.93
C ARG A 152 -9.24 -5.10 -11.22
N LEU A 153 -9.15 -4.16 -10.30
CA LEU A 153 -10.27 -3.66 -9.51
C LEU A 153 -10.81 -2.36 -10.09
N ASP A 154 -12.11 -2.16 -9.99
CA ASP A 154 -12.73 -0.87 -10.28
C ASP A 154 -12.31 0.15 -9.22
N VAL A 155 -11.83 1.30 -9.67
CA VAL A 155 -11.37 2.41 -8.82
C VAL A 155 -12.36 3.58 -8.80
N SER A 156 -13.58 3.39 -9.27
CA SER A 156 -14.63 4.43 -9.25
C SER A 156 -14.91 4.87 -7.81
N GLY A 157 -14.99 6.19 -7.61
CA GLY A 157 -15.14 6.81 -6.30
C GLY A 157 -13.88 6.76 -5.41
N MET A 158 -12.74 6.37 -5.96
CA MET A 158 -11.43 6.49 -5.31
C MET A 158 -10.71 7.74 -5.84
N MET A 159 -10.34 8.66 -4.95
CA MET A 159 -9.47 9.79 -5.29
C MET A 159 -8.13 9.26 -5.76
N GLN A 160 -7.85 9.42 -7.06
CA GLN A 160 -6.60 9.01 -7.66
C GLN A 160 -5.53 10.09 -7.53
N GLN A 161 -4.26 9.68 -7.50
CA GLN A 161 -3.09 10.53 -7.49
C GLN A 161 -2.29 10.36 -8.79
N ALA A 162 -2.04 9.11 -9.16
CA ALA A 162 -1.28 8.74 -10.37
C ALA A 162 -1.96 7.53 -11.02
N PRO A 163 -2.95 7.75 -11.91
CA PRO A 163 -3.82 6.71 -12.45
C PRO A 163 -3.09 5.52 -13.08
N SER A 164 -1.90 5.74 -13.64
CA SER A 164 -1.10 4.67 -14.26
C SER A 164 -0.45 3.71 -13.24
N SER A 165 -0.57 4.00 -11.94
CA SER A 165 0.07 3.24 -10.85
C SER A 165 -0.87 2.94 -9.68
N ASP A 166 -1.94 3.72 -9.50
CA ASP A 166 -2.86 3.62 -8.37
C ASP A 166 -3.65 2.30 -8.39
N THR A 167 -3.81 1.71 -7.21
CA THR A 167 -4.74 0.59 -7.01
C THR A 167 -5.33 0.62 -5.60
N THR A 168 -6.53 0.08 -5.45
CA THR A 168 -7.09 -0.26 -4.14
C THR A 168 -6.30 -1.40 -3.54
N GLY A 169 -6.12 -1.41 -2.21
CA GLY A 169 -5.58 -2.52 -1.45
C GLY A 169 -6.23 -2.60 -0.08
N TRP A 170 -5.86 -3.58 0.74
CA TRP A 170 -6.44 -3.78 2.07
C TRP A 170 -5.47 -4.42 3.04
N PHE A 171 -5.83 -4.38 4.31
CA PHE A 171 -5.08 -4.91 5.43
C PHE A 171 -5.91 -5.86 6.26
N ALA A 172 -5.26 -6.83 6.93
CA ALA A 172 -5.83 -7.59 8.03
C ALA A 172 -4.74 -8.02 9.02
N ARG A 173 -5.12 -8.31 10.29
CA ARG A 173 -4.19 -8.81 11.31
C ARG A 173 -3.89 -10.30 11.18
N ASP A 174 -4.86 -11.05 10.69
CA ASP A 174 -4.79 -12.50 10.58
C ASP A 174 -5.08 -12.96 9.15
N ILE A 175 -4.53 -14.11 8.81
CA ILE A 175 -4.64 -14.67 7.46
C ILE A 175 -6.06 -15.10 7.09
N THR A 176 -6.88 -15.49 8.07
CA THR A 176 -8.26 -15.93 7.83
C THR A 176 -9.12 -14.77 7.37
N THR A 177 -9.06 -13.65 8.09
CA THR A 177 -9.75 -12.40 7.70
C THR A 177 -9.19 -11.87 6.38
N PHE A 178 -7.85 -11.88 6.21
CA PHE A 178 -7.20 -11.44 4.98
C PHE A 178 -7.69 -12.23 3.76
N ALA A 179 -7.74 -13.55 3.85
CA ALA A 179 -8.18 -14.41 2.76
C ALA A 179 -9.68 -14.24 2.44
N LYS A 180 -10.54 -14.10 3.46
CA LYS A 180 -11.98 -13.85 3.26
C LYS A 180 -12.22 -12.53 2.52
N VAL A 181 -11.60 -11.45 2.99
CA VAL A 181 -11.69 -10.12 2.35
C VAL A 181 -11.13 -10.18 0.94
N SER A 182 -10.01 -10.85 0.74
CA SER A 182 -9.39 -10.99 -0.58
C SER A 182 -10.27 -11.74 -1.57
N SER A 183 -10.92 -12.82 -1.15
CA SER A 183 -11.85 -13.56 -2.02
C SER A 183 -13.02 -12.68 -2.48
N VAL A 184 -13.55 -11.85 -1.58
CA VAL A 184 -14.62 -10.90 -1.92
C VAL A 184 -14.12 -9.82 -2.86
N MET A 185 -12.98 -9.18 -2.54
CA MET A 185 -12.46 -8.05 -3.33
C MET A 185 -12.01 -8.49 -4.73
N LEU A 186 -11.38 -9.66 -4.85
CA LEU A 186 -10.91 -10.21 -6.11
C LEU A 186 -12.00 -10.88 -6.95
N ASP A 187 -13.17 -11.10 -6.34
CA ASP A 187 -14.30 -11.83 -6.94
C ASP A 187 -13.94 -13.25 -7.40
N GLU A 188 -13.11 -13.92 -6.61
CA GLU A 188 -12.67 -15.29 -6.90
C GLU A 188 -12.35 -16.05 -5.61
N PRO A 189 -12.47 -17.39 -5.61
CA PRO A 189 -11.99 -18.20 -4.50
C PRO A 189 -10.46 -18.11 -4.39
N ILE A 190 -9.95 -18.21 -3.17
CA ILE A 190 -8.50 -18.28 -2.97
C ILE A 190 -8.00 -19.60 -3.54
N SER A 191 -6.94 -19.53 -4.34
CA SER A 191 -6.30 -20.70 -4.95
C SER A 191 -5.93 -21.74 -3.91
N THR A 192 -6.09 -23.01 -4.26
CA THR A 192 -5.56 -24.16 -3.49
C THR A 192 -4.24 -24.67 -4.06
N ILE A 193 -3.81 -24.14 -5.21
CA ILE A 193 -2.60 -24.54 -5.92
C ILE A 193 -1.50 -23.55 -5.57
N LEU A 194 -0.41 -24.06 -5.01
CA LEU A 194 0.78 -23.26 -4.74
C LEU A 194 1.65 -23.10 -6.00
N PRO A 195 2.37 -22.00 -6.13
CA PRO A 195 3.40 -21.83 -7.16
C PRO A 195 4.46 -22.93 -7.07
N ARG A 196 5.07 -23.25 -8.21
CA ARG A 196 6.10 -24.31 -8.31
C ARG A 196 7.52 -23.76 -8.21
N ARG A 197 7.68 -22.44 -8.46
CA ARG A 197 8.98 -21.78 -8.49
C ARG A 197 9.00 -20.57 -7.58
N LEU A 198 10.05 -20.48 -6.77
CA LEU A 198 10.39 -19.33 -5.93
C LEU A 198 11.64 -18.64 -6.49
N ILE A 199 11.55 -17.33 -6.69
CA ILE A 199 12.71 -16.48 -6.96
C ILE A 199 13.01 -15.65 -5.72
N ILE A 200 14.26 -15.63 -5.28
CA ILE A 200 14.77 -14.75 -4.23
C ILE A 200 15.45 -13.58 -4.92
N ALA A 201 14.96 -12.36 -4.70
CA ALA A 201 15.50 -11.13 -5.27
C ALA A 201 16.77 -10.72 -4.50
N VAL A 202 17.94 -11.21 -4.91
CA VAL A 202 19.20 -11.03 -4.17
C VAL A 202 19.61 -9.55 -4.06
N ASP A 203 19.35 -8.75 -5.06
CA ASP A 203 19.61 -7.30 -5.04
C ASP A 203 18.70 -6.56 -4.05
N ALA A 204 17.46 -7.00 -3.89
CA ALA A 204 16.54 -6.41 -2.92
C ALA A 204 16.92 -6.77 -1.47
N PHE A 205 17.35 -8.00 -1.22
CA PHE A 205 17.89 -8.40 0.10
C PHE A 205 19.22 -7.72 0.42
N ALA A 206 20.12 -7.58 -0.56
CA ALA A 206 21.37 -6.84 -0.38
C ALA A 206 21.18 -5.33 -0.18
N PHE A 207 20.05 -4.77 -0.63
CA PHE A 207 19.70 -3.36 -0.45
C PHE A 207 19.09 -3.06 0.93
N ALA A 208 18.43 -4.03 1.56
CA ALA A 208 17.89 -3.89 2.90
C ALA A 208 19.01 -3.84 3.95
N ASP A 209 18.70 -3.30 5.13
CA ASP A 209 19.62 -3.37 6.27
C ASP A 209 19.90 -4.85 6.59
N PRO A 210 21.15 -5.21 6.96
CA PRO A 210 21.52 -6.61 7.21
C PRO A 210 20.63 -7.31 8.24
N GLU A 211 20.19 -6.58 9.26
CA GLU A 211 19.31 -7.06 10.32
C GLU A 211 17.92 -7.45 9.79
N VAL A 212 17.41 -6.72 8.80
CA VAL A 212 16.13 -7.03 8.13
C VAL A 212 16.28 -8.30 7.30
N ALA A 213 17.34 -8.40 6.51
CA ALA A 213 17.62 -9.60 5.72
C ALA A 213 17.76 -10.85 6.61
N ALA A 214 18.48 -10.72 7.74
CA ALA A 214 18.65 -11.81 8.71
C ALA A 214 17.33 -12.18 9.39
N ALA A 215 16.51 -11.20 9.81
CA ALA A 215 15.22 -11.43 10.45
C ALA A 215 14.21 -12.15 9.53
N LEU A 216 14.30 -11.94 8.21
CA LEU A 216 13.42 -12.56 7.23
C LEU A 216 13.86 -13.98 6.83
N GLN A 217 15.08 -14.40 7.16
CA GLN A 217 15.63 -15.71 6.75
C GLN A 217 14.75 -16.91 7.16
N PRO A 218 14.19 -16.98 8.39
CA PRO A 218 13.31 -18.11 8.74
C PRO A 218 12.05 -18.20 7.85
N MET A 219 11.50 -17.07 7.42
CA MET A 219 10.35 -17.04 6.51
C MET A 219 10.75 -17.51 5.11
N ILE A 220 11.95 -17.15 4.65
CA ILE A 220 12.49 -17.58 3.36
C ILE A 220 12.69 -19.10 3.37
N GLU A 221 13.25 -19.68 4.45
CA GLU A 221 13.43 -21.13 4.57
C GLU A 221 12.07 -21.87 4.56
N ARG A 222 11.04 -21.32 5.20
CA ARG A 222 9.68 -21.87 5.10
C ARG A 222 9.16 -21.80 3.66
N LEU A 223 9.38 -20.71 2.93
CA LEU A 223 9.03 -20.62 1.51
C LEU A 223 9.78 -21.64 0.67
N ARG A 224 11.09 -21.83 0.92
CA ARG A 224 11.90 -22.86 0.25
C ARG A 224 11.34 -24.26 0.48
N ALA A 225 10.87 -24.55 1.68
CA ALA A 225 10.27 -25.84 2.01
C ALA A 225 8.89 -26.06 1.34
N LEU A 226 8.12 -24.97 1.15
CA LEU A 226 6.81 -25.04 0.51
C LEU A 226 6.88 -25.13 -1.03
N ILE A 227 7.93 -24.58 -1.64
CA ILE A 227 8.05 -24.41 -3.09
C ILE A 227 9.31 -25.11 -3.59
N GLY A 228 9.13 -26.16 -4.41
CA GLY A 228 10.20 -27.10 -4.74
C GLY A 228 11.35 -26.55 -5.60
N GLU A 229 11.10 -25.62 -6.52
CA GLU A 229 12.14 -25.01 -7.38
C GLU A 229 12.48 -23.62 -6.85
N VAL A 230 13.74 -23.43 -6.42
CA VAL A 230 14.22 -22.15 -5.90
C VAL A 230 15.37 -21.62 -6.76
N ARG A 231 15.30 -20.33 -7.11
CA ARG A 231 16.36 -19.61 -7.82
C ARG A 231 16.66 -18.29 -7.14
N GLU A 232 17.88 -17.83 -7.29
CA GLU A 232 18.33 -16.51 -6.88
C GLU A 232 18.54 -15.65 -8.13
N GLU A 233 17.92 -14.48 -8.17
CA GLU A 233 17.95 -13.61 -9.34
C GLU A 233 18.07 -12.14 -8.92
N VAL A 234 18.73 -11.34 -9.75
CA VAL A 234 18.73 -9.89 -9.64
C VAL A 234 17.39 -9.38 -10.19
N MET A 235 16.57 -8.75 -9.37
CA MET A 235 15.27 -8.21 -9.80
C MET A 235 15.44 -7.04 -10.76
N ALA A 236 16.31 -6.08 -10.44
CA ALA A 236 16.53 -4.85 -11.18
C ALA A 236 17.98 -4.74 -11.69
N PRO A 237 18.33 -5.32 -12.86
CA PRO A 237 19.71 -5.29 -13.38
C PRO A 237 20.29 -3.87 -13.59
N ALA A 238 19.44 -2.88 -13.91
CA ALA A 238 19.84 -1.49 -14.00
C ALA A 238 19.99 -0.79 -12.64
N GLY A 239 19.65 -1.47 -11.55
CA GLY A 239 19.62 -1.00 -10.17
C GLY A 239 18.24 -0.56 -9.69
N LEU A 240 17.93 -0.89 -8.44
CA LEU A 240 16.67 -0.52 -7.76
C LEU A 240 16.47 1.00 -7.73
N THR A 241 17.55 1.76 -7.57
CA THR A 241 17.55 3.23 -7.58
C THR A 241 17.10 3.83 -8.91
N GLN A 242 17.43 3.17 -10.04
CA GLN A 242 16.97 3.61 -11.36
C GLN A 242 15.46 3.40 -11.54
N TRP A 243 14.94 2.28 -11.05
CA TRP A 243 13.50 2.05 -11.04
C TRP A 243 12.78 3.04 -10.12
N ALA A 244 13.32 3.28 -8.92
CA ALA A 244 12.77 4.27 -8.00
C ALA A 244 12.79 5.68 -8.62
N ARG A 245 13.87 6.07 -9.32
CA ARG A 245 13.95 7.35 -10.05
C ARG A 245 12.86 7.44 -11.12
N ALA A 246 12.62 6.38 -11.90
CA ALA A 246 11.56 6.38 -12.90
C ALA A 246 10.17 6.56 -12.25
N GLN A 247 9.89 5.89 -11.13
CA GLN A 247 8.66 6.07 -10.37
C GLN A 247 8.53 7.50 -9.84
N ARG A 248 9.61 8.08 -9.28
CA ARG A 248 9.64 9.48 -8.80
C ARG A 248 9.53 10.52 -9.91
N THR A 249 9.73 10.14 -11.16
CA THR A 249 9.45 10.99 -12.31
C THR A 249 7.98 10.87 -12.74
N LEU A 250 7.47 9.66 -12.88
CA LEU A 250 6.12 9.44 -13.41
C LEU A 250 5.03 9.83 -12.40
N GLN A 251 5.15 9.39 -11.15
CA GLN A 251 4.13 9.61 -10.13
C GLN A 251 3.87 11.11 -9.83
N PRO A 252 4.87 11.96 -9.54
CA PRO A 252 4.62 13.38 -9.33
C PRO A 252 4.12 14.10 -10.58
N SER A 253 4.56 13.71 -11.78
CA SER A 253 4.06 14.33 -13.01
C SER A 253 2.57 14.00 -13.25
N GLU A 254 2.11 12.80 -12.92
CA GLU A 254 0.70 12.45 -12.96
C GLU A 254 -0.08 13.14 -11.84
N ALA A 255 0.47 13.22 -10.61
CA ALA A 255 -0.14 13.92 -9.49
C ALA A 255 -0.35 15.41 -9.82
N TRP A 256 0.61 16.07 -10.46
CA TRP A 256 0.42 17.43 -10.96
C TRP A 256 -0.77 17.53 -11.91
N LEU A 257 -0.87 16.64 -12.90
CA LEU A 257 -2.00 16.64 -13.85
C LEU A 257 -3.34 16.37 -13.16
N THR A 258 -3.35 15.53 -12.15
CA THR A 258 -4.57 15.21 -11.38
C THR A 258 -5.06 16.38 -10.54
N PHE A 259 -4.15 17.11 -9.87
CA PHE A 259 -4.52 18.15 -8.91
C PHE A 259 -4.44 19.57 -9.46
N LYS A 260 -3.88 19.78 -10.65
CA LYS A 260 -3.62 21.09 -11.24
C LYS A 260 -4.86 21.99 -11.23
N ASP A 261 -6.00 21.53 -11.74
CA ASP A 261 -7.21 22.34 -11.86
C ASP A 261 -7.76 22.76 -10.51
N TRP A 262 -7.65 21.91 -9.49
CA TRP A 262 -7.99 22.27 -8.11
C TRP A 262 -7.02 23.30 -7.54
N ILE A 263 -5.73 23.13 -7.76
CA ILE A 263 -4.69 24.05 -7.28
C ILE A 263 -4.87 25.43 -7.90
N ASP A 264 -5.06 25.51 -9.22
CA ASP A 264 -5.22 26.74 -9.96
C ASP A 264 -6.54 27.49 -9.56
N ARG A 265 -7.59 26.74 -9.24
CA ARG A 265 -8.89 27.32 -8.86
C ARG A 265 -8.92 27.82 -7.41
N ASP A 266 -8.41 27.03 -6.48
CA ASP A 266 -8.68 27.21 -5.04
C ASP A 266 -7.46 27.67 -4.23
N ASN A 267 -6.25 27.66 -4.82
CA ASN A 267 -4.98 27.98 -4.16
C ASN A 267 -4.86 27.35 -2.75
N PRO A 268 -4.94 26.00 -2.63
CA PRO A 268 -5.04 25.33 -1.36
C PRO A 268 -3.73 25.38 -0.57
N ARG A 269 -3.84 25.21 0.75
CA ARG A 269 -2.68 25.03 1.62
C ARG A 269 -2.14 23.62 1.50
N PHE A 270 -0.81 23.48 1.49
CA PHE A 270 -0.12 22.21 1.51
C PHE A 270 0.96 22.18 2.59
N ALA A 271 1.21 21.00 3.14
CA ALA A 271 2.46 20.77 3.85
C ALA A 271 3.66 20.95 2.91
N PHE A 272 4.79 21.41 3.44
CA PHE A 272 5.99 21.71 2.64
C PHE A 272 6.41 20.54 1.73
N SER A 273 6.43 19.32 2.27
CA SER A 273 6.84 18.13 1.51
C SER A 273 5.90 17.81 0.34
N VAL A 274 4.61 18.06 0.50
CA VAL A 274 3.59 17.84 -0.55
C VAL A 274 3.65 18.94 -1.59
N ALA A 275 3.69 20.21 -1.18
CA ALA A 275 3.87 21.34 -2.09
C ALA A 275 5.12 21.17 -2.97
N ARG A 276 6.25 20.79 -2.35
CA ARG A 276 7.50 20.50 -3.07
C ARG A 276 7.31 19.41 -4.13
N ASN A 277 6.65 18.30 -3.79
CA ASN A 277 6.43 17.18 -4.72
C ASN A 277 5.54 17.59 -5.91
N ILE A 278 4.51 18.39 -5.66
CA ILE A 278 3.60 18.92 -6.69
C ILE A 278 4.35 19.87 -7.62
N ILE A 279 5.13 20.83 -7.06
CA ILE A 279 5.94 21.77 -7.84
C ILE A 279 6.98 21.02 -8.70
N LEU A 280 7.71 20.07 -8.11
CA LEU A 280 8.65 19.23 -8.86
C LEU A 280 7.93 18.47 -9.98
N GLY A 281 6.73 17.92 -9.71
CA GLY A 281 5.90 17.25 -10.71
C GLY A 281 5.53 18.14 -11.90
N SER A 282 5.24 19.44 -11.65
CA SER A 282 4.93 20.42 -12.71
C SER A 282 6.13 20.76 -13.60
N MET A 283 7.34 20.60 -13.08
CA MET A 283 8.59 20.97 -13.78
C MET A 283 9.20 19.80 -14.57
N ILE A 284 8.70 18.58 -14.42
CA ILE A 284 9.24 17.40 -15.11
C ILE A 284 9.05 17.57 -16.63
N SER A 285 10.15 17.57 -17.34
CA SER A 285 10.19 17.72 -18.80
C SER A 285 9.66 16.48 -19.53
N GLU A 286 9.27 16.64 -20.80
CA GLU A 286 8.86 15.51 -21.64
C GLU A 286 10.02 14.51 -21.87
N SER A 287 11.25 15.00 -21.95
CA SER A 287 12.44 14.16 -22.04
C SER A 287 12.59 13.24 -20.80
N GLU A 288 12.44 13.79 -19.61
CA GLU A 288 12.49 13.01 -18.36
C GLU A 288 11.34 12.00 -18.29
N ARG A 289 10.11 12.40 -18.66
CA ARG A 289 8.98 11.47 -18.76
C ARG A 289 9.23 10.37 -19.79
N GLY A 290 9.83 10.73 -20.93
CA GLY A 290 10.23 9.78 -21.98
C GLY A 290 11.21 8.73 -21.47
N TRP A 291 12.26 9.16 -20.77
CA TRP A 291 13.21 8.26 -20.13
C TRP A 291 12.53 7.35 -19.09
N ALA A 292 11.70 7.92 -18.23
CA ALA A 292 11.02 7.14 -17.19
C ALA A 292 10.01 6.12 -17.76
N ARG A 293 9.33 6.47 -18.87
CA ARG A 293 8.46 5.52 -19.60
C ARG A 293 9.27 4.37 -20.23
N LEU A 294 10.47 4.65 -20.74
CA LEU A 294 11.37 3.62 -21.26
C LEU A 294 11.80 2.67 -20.14
N THR A 295 12.29 3.21 -19.02
CA THR A 295 12.65 2.41 -17.83
C THR A 295 11.46 1.58 -17.32
N ARG A 296 10.23 2.14 -17.35
CA ARG A 296 9.01 1.38 -17.03
C ARG A 296 8.81 0.18 -17.98
N ARG A 297 9.06 0.35 -19.27
CA ARG A 297 8.96 -0.75 -20.25
C ARG A 297 9.99 -1.85 -19.98
N GLU A 298 11.21 -1.47 -19.68
CA GLU A 298 12.30 -2.40 -19.29
C GLU A 298 11.94 -3.17 -18.02
N ALA A 299 11.48 -2.47 -16.97
CA ALA A 299 11.03 -3.09 -15.73
C ALA A 299 9.87 -4.10 -15.98
N ARG A 300 8.89 -3.74 -16.82
CA ARG A 300 7.80 -4.64 -17.22
C ARG A 300 8.31 -5.87 -17.98
N GLY A 301 9.29 -5.70 -18.85
CA GLY A 301 9.95 -6.81 -19.56
C GLY A 301 10.66 -7.74 -18.58
N ARG A 302 11.45 -7.16 -17.64
CA ARG A 302 12.17 -7.93 -16.63
C ARG A 302 11.23 -8.71 -15.71
N MET A 303 10.16 -8.08 -15.20
CA MET A 303 9.21 -8.77 -14.32
C MET A 303 8.43 -9.88 -15.06
N ARG A 304 8.10 -9.71 -16.34
CA ARG A 304 7.52 -10.79 -17.14
C ARG A 304 8.47 -11.98 -17.33
N TYR A 305 9.77 -11.71 -17.48
CA TYR A 305 10.79 -12.76 -17.56
C TYR A 305 10.94 -13.52 -16.24
N LEU A 306 10.96 -12.78 -15.11
CA LEU A 306 11.11 -13.38 -13.77
C LEU A 306 9.87 -14.15 -13.32
N LEU A 307 8.68 -13.70 -13.73
CA LEU A 307 7.39 -14.20 -13.23
C LEU A 307 6.56 -14.89 -14.31
N PRO A 308 7.06 -15.97 -14.94
CA PRO A 308 6.18 -16.84 -15.73
C PRO A 308 5.15 -17.48 -14.80
N GLU A 309 4.09 -18.03 -15.37
CA GLU A 309 3.02 -18.69 -14.63
C GLU A 309 3.57 -19.74 -13.62
N GLY A 310 2.97 -19.76 -12.44
CA GLY A 310 3.40 -20.64 -11.36
C GLY A 310 4.72 -20.23 -10.68
N THR A 311 5.15 -18.98 -10.88
CA THR A 311 6.35 -18.42 -10.24
C THR A 311 5.98 -17.28 -9.30
N ILE A 312 6.61 -17.25 -8.13
CA ILE A 312 6.62 -16.09 -7.24
C ILE A 312 8.05 -15.59 -7.02
N LEU A 313 8.16 -14.30 -6.72
CA LEU A 313 9.40 -13.67 -6.30
C LEU A 313 9.24 -13.16 -4.87
N CYS A 314 10.22 -13.36 -4.00
CA CYS A 314 10.23 -12.79 -2.65
C CYS A 314 11.33 -11.74 -2.49
N LEU A 315 11.01 -10.72 -1.64
CA LEU A 315 11.90 -9.62 -1.30
C LEU A 315 11.48 -9.03 0.07
N PRO A 316 12.35 -8.26 0.75
CA PRO A 316 11.92 -7.49 1.92
C PRO A 316 10.86 -6.47 1.52
N THR A 317 9.80 -6.30 2.33
CA THR A 317 8.79 -5.26 2.06
C THR A 317 9.36 -3.87 2.24
N THR A 318 10.14 -3.68 3.29
CA THR A 318 10.82 -2.41 3.63
C THR A 318 12.30 -2.68 3.92
N PRO A 319 13.19 -1.72 3.63
CA PRO A 319 14.63 -1.90 3.83
C PRO A 319 15.06 -1.78 5.30
N PHE A 320 14.20 -1.28 6.17
CA PHE A 320 14.39 -1.06 7.60
C PHE A 320 13.06 -1.15 8.33
N PRO A 321 13.04 -1.35 9.67
CA PRO A 321 11.82 -1.25 10.46
C PRO A 321 11.33 0.19 10.56
N ALA A 322 10.10 0.39 11.10
CA ALA A 322 9.47 1.71 11.19
C ALA A 322 10.40 2.80 11.78
N PRO A 323 10.65 3.92 11.07
CA PRO A 323 11.43 5.04 11.58
C PRO A 323 10.77 5.73 12.78
N LYS A 324 11.55 6.50 13.55
CA LYS A 324 11.00 7.34 14.60
C LYS A 324 10.08 8.43 14.05
N ARG A 325 9.14 8.85 14.87
CA ARG A 325 8.26 9.99 14.55
C ARG A 325 9.04 11.30 14.63
N GLY A 326 8.72 12.23 13.72
CA GLY A 326 9.30 13.58 13.74
C GLY A 326 10.78 13.64 13.36
N GLU A 327 11.26 12.72 12.53
CA GLU A 327 12.64 12.76 12.01
C GLU A 327 12.88 14.06 11.21
N PRO A 328 14.12 14.58 11.21
CA PRO A 328 14.48 15.70 10.36
C PRO A 328 14.17 15.45 8.89
N LEU A 329 13.77 16.49 8.15
CA LEU A 329 13.34 16.37 6.75
C LEU A 329 14.38 15.69 5.85
N SER A 330 15.67 15.90 6.09
CA SER A 330 16.75 15.24 5.35
C SER A 330 16.75 13.73 5.55
N VAL A 331 16.62 13.28 6.80
CA VAL A 331 16.54 11.86 7.17
C VAL A 331 15.27 11.24 6.61
N ALA A 332 14.12 11.88 6.80
CA ALA A 332 12.84 11.41 6.27
C ALA A 332 12.85 11.31 4.72
N SER A 333 13.58 12.22 4.03
CA SER A 333 13.71 12.18 2.57
C SER A 333 14.54 10.97 2.11
N GLU A 334 15.65 10.68 2.77
CA GLU A 334 16.47 9.50 2.48
C GLU A 334 15.71 8.20 2.74
N GLN A 335 15.00 8.12 3.86
CA GLN A 335 14.16 6.97 4.19
C GLN A 335 13.08 6.72 3.14
N ARG A 336 12.41 7.79 2.66
CA ARG A 336 11.42 7.69 1.57
C ARG A 336 12.03 7.13 0.29
N ASP A 337 13.23 7.56 -0.06
CA ASP A 337 13.93 7.11 -1.25
C ASP A 337 14.29 5.63 -1.15
N ARG A 338 14.75 5.18 0.01
CA ARG A 338 15.06 3.77 0.26
C ARG A 338 13.79 2.90 0.26
N LEU A 339 12.69 3.34 0.85
CA LEU A 339 11.39 2.64 0.81
C LEU A 339 10.92 2.46 -0.64
N LEU A 340 11.03 3.52 -1.44
CA LEU A 340 10.59 3.48 -2.83
C LEU A 340 11.42 2.49 -3.67
N CYS A 341 12.72 2.30 -3.37
CA CYS A 341 13.56 1.32 -4.06
C CYS A 341 13.01 -0.12 -3.97
N LEU A 342 12.41 -0.50 -2.84
CA LEU A 342 11.80 -1.82 -2.65
C LEU A 342 10.31 -1.89 -3.03
N CYS A 343 9.67 -0.75 -3.33
CA CYS A 343 8.23 -0.70 -3.61
C CYS A 343 7.89 -0.27 -5.06
N CYS A 344 8.79 0.43 -5.76
CA CYS A 344 8.51 1.05 -7.06
C CYS A 344 8.10 0.05 -8.15
N HIS A 345 8.60 -1.18 -8.09
CA HIS A 345 8.27 -2.21 -9.08
C HIS A 345 6.76 -2.46 -9.20
N GLY A 346 6.00 -2.40 -8.09
CA GLY A 346 4.54 -2.53 -8.12
C GLY A 346 3.87 -1.44 -8.96
N GLY A 347 4.25 -0.16 -8.75
CA GLY A 347 3.74 0.98 -9.53
C GLY A 347 4.19 0.96 -11.00
N LEU A 348 5.46 0.63 -11.25
CA LEU A 348 6.01 0.59 -12.61
C LEU A 348 5.43 -0.54 -13.46
N THR A 349 5.22 -1.71 -12.88
CA THR A 349 4.91 -2.92 -13.65
C THR A 349 3.47 -3.38 -13.50
N GLY A 350 2.80 -2.96 -12.42
CA GLY A 350 1.41 -3.32 -12.15
C GLY A 350 1.22 -4.76 -11.66
N VAL A 351 2.28 -5.44 -11.23
CA VAL A 351 2.20 -6.77 -10.65
C VAL A 351 1.58 -6.75 -9.25
N PRO A 352 0.86 -7.80 -8.84
CA PRO A 352 0.34 -7.92 -7.49
C PRO A 352 1.45 -8.27 -6.50
N GLN A 353 1.28 -7.81 -5.26
CA GLN A 353 2.21 -8.05 -4.17
C GLN A 353 1.49 -8.15 -2.83
N VAL A 354 1.87 -9.13 -2.03
CA VAL A 354 1.42 -9.29 -0.64
C VAL A 354 2.60 -9.07 0.29
N SER A 355 2.43 -8.22 1.30
CA SER A 355 3.31 -8.13 2.47
C SER A 355 2.81 -9.08 3.55
N ILE A 356 3.67 -9.97 4.01
CA ILE A 356 3.39 -11.00 5.02
C ILE A 356 4.13 -10.61 6.30
N PRO A 357 3.43 -10.46 7.44
CA PRO A 357 4.07 -10.23 8.75
C PRO A 357 4.72 -11.53 9.26
N GLY A 358 5.55 -11.42 10.29
CA GLY A 358 6.10 -12.61 10.97
C GLY A 358 7.55 -12.48 11.40
N ALA A 359 8.24 -11.38 11.02
CA ALA A 359 9.60 -11.10 11.45
C ALA A 359 9.68 -9.79 12.23
N THR A 360 10.71 -9.64 13.05
CA THR A 360 10.99 -8.41 13.80
C THR A 360 12.49 -8.14 13.86
N VAL A 361 12.85 -6.85 13.90
CA VAL A 361 14.21 -6.37 14.22
C VAL A 361 14.07 -5.53 15.50
N ASP A 362 14.75 -5.89 16.58
CA ASP A 362 14.64 -5.25 17.88
C ASP A 362 13.18 -5.10 18.37
N GLY A 363 12.35 -6.10 18.10
CA GLY A 363 10.92 -6.09 18.44
C GLY A 363 10.04 -5.26 17.50
N LEU A 364 10.60 -4.55 16.52
CA LEU A 364 9.88 -3.78 15.51
C LEU A 364 9.51 -4.66 14.31
N PRO A 365 8.26 -4.66 13.85
CA PRO A 365 7.83 -5.49 12.73
C PRO A 365 8.57 -5.17 11.43
N VAL A 366 8.86 -6.22 10.66
CA VAL A 366 9.30 -6.16 9.27
C VAL A 366 8.56 -7.23 8.47
N GLY A 367 8.18 -6.92 7.22
CA GLY A 367 7.39 -7.80 6.37
C GLY A 367 8.22 -8.47 5.27
N LEU A 368 7.88 -9.71 4.94
CA LEU A 368 8.33 -10.37 3.72
C LEU A 368 7.29 -10.15 2.62
N SER A 369 7.73 -9.65 1.48
CA SER A 369 6.87 -9.51 0.31
C SER A 369 6.99 -10.68 -0.64
N ILE A 370 5.86 -11.10 -1.19
CA ILE A 370 5.77 -12.02 -2.32
C ILE A 370 5.06 -11.36 -3.49
N VAL A 371 5.54 -11.60 -4.69
CA VAL A 371 5.08 -11.00 -5.96
C VAL A 371 4.81 -12.12 -6.96
N SER A 372 3.74 -12.03 -7.74
CA SER A 372 3.44 -12.94 -8.84
C SER A 372 3.26 -12.22 -10.17
N SER A 373 3.05 -12.98 -11.23
CA SER A 373 2.55 -12.42 -12.49
C SER A 373 1.20 -11.71 -12.29
N ARG A 374 0.89 -10.83 -13.22
CA ARG A 374 -0.42 -10.13 -13.22
C ARG A 374 -1.56 -11.13 -13.23
N ASP A 375 -2.63 -10.77 -12.54
CA ASP A 375 -3.88 -11.54 -12.43
C ASP A 375 -3.77 -12.89 -11.70
N CYS A 376 -2.62 -13.12 -11.02
CA CYS A 376 -2.39 -14.28 -10.14
C CYS A 376 -2.42 -13.90 -8.65
N ASP A 377 -3.27 -12.94 -8.29
CA ASP A 377 -3.38 -12.38 -6.93
C ASP A 377 -3.75 -13.45 -5.89
N SER A 378 -4.71 -14.33 -6.21
CA SER A 378 -5.17 -15.38 -5.29
C SER A 378 -4.09 -16.41 -4.95
N ALA A 379 -3.13 -16.63 -5.85
CA ALA A 379 -1.98 -17.50 -5.59
C ALA A 379 -1.07 -16.93 -4.48
N LEU A 380 -0.88 -15.60 -4.42
CA LEU A 380 -0.12 -14.95 -3.34
C LEU A 380 -0.79 -15.16 -1.98
N ILE A 381 -2.12 -15.10 -1.94
CA ILE A 381 -2.88 -15.32 -0.71
C ILE A 381 -2.82 -16.78 -0.28
N ALA A 382 -2.83 -17.72 -1.24
CA ALA A 382 -2.64 -19.14 -0.97
C ALA A 382 -1.26 -19.42 -0.33
N VAL A 383 -0.20 -18.78 -0.84
CA VAL A 383 1.16 -18.88 -0.25
C VAL A 383 1.18 -18.26 1.14
N ALA A 384 0.58 -17.08 1.33
CA ALA A 384 0.50 -16.44 2.65
C ALA A 384 -0.21 -17.32 3.67
N ARG A 385 -1.29 -18.02 3.29
CA ARG A 385 -1.99 -19.01 4.13
C ARG A 385 -1.11 -20.21 4.48
N ALA A 386 -0.36 -20.73 3.51
CA ALA A 386 0.52 -21.86 3.74
C ALA A 386 1.73 -21.52 4.62
N LEU A 387 2.13 -20.24 4.66
CA LEU A 387 3.18 -19.75 5.55
C LEU A 387 2.69 -19.53 6.99
N ASP A 388 1.42 -19.28 7.22
CA ASP A 388 0.86 -19.01 8.54
C ASP A 388 0.65 -20.31 9.34
N GLY A 389 0.34 -21.41 8.67
CA GLY A 389 0.21 -22.76 9.26
C GLY A 389 1.54 -23.44 9.42
#